data_5393bd3cb9e73b3caac943dc625d1598
#
_entry.id   5393bd3cb9e73b3caac943dc625d1598
#
_cell.length_a   1.000
_cell.length_b   1.000
_cell.length_c   1.000
_cell.angle_alpha   90.00
_cell.angle_beta   90.00
_cell.angle_gamma   90.00
#
_symmetry.space_group_name_H-M   'P 1'
#
loop_
_entity.id
_entity.type
_entity.pdbx_description
1 polymer ?
#
loop_
_entity_poly.entity_id
_entity_poly.type
_entity_poly.pdbx_seq_one_letter_code
_entity_poly.pdbx_strand_id
1 'polypeptide(L)'
;LKLEGMFTHFAKADETDKAYTDVQIGKYNYMRDELKKRGVSFPIYHCSNSAGIIDIKKANMDLVRAGISIYGLYPSDEVEKKNVPLRPAMELISHVSYGKTVP
;
A
#
# COMPACT_ATOMS: atom_id res chain seq x y z
N LEU A 1 -19.61 6.07 19.89
CA LEU A 1 -18.74 5.59 18.82
C LEU A 1 -17.28 5.92 19.21
N LYS A 2 -16.38 4.94 19.12
CA LYS A 2 -14.95 5.13 19.36
C LYS A 2 -14.22 5.24 18.01
N LEU A 3 -13.58 6.38 17.77
CA LEU A 3 -12.79 6.60 16.57
C LEU A 3 -11.35 6.17 16.84
N GLU A 4 -10.85 5.14 16.14
CA GLU A 4 -9.55 4.53 16.41
C GLU A 4 -8.48 4.91 15.38
N GLY A 5 -8.85 5.29 14.19
CA GLY A 5 -7.87 5.65 13.18
C GLY A 5 -8.47 6.36 11.98
N MET A 6 -7.59 7.02 11.23
CA MET A 6 -7.89 7.65 9.95
C MET A 6 -6.93 7.13 8.89
N PHE A 7 -7.46 6.73 7.72
CA PHE A 7 -6.61 6.22 6.65
C PHE A 7 -7.07 6.66 5.25
N THR A 8 -6.16 6.55 4.32
CA THR A 8 -6.45 6.48 2.89
C THR A 8 -5.77 5.25 2.27
N HIS A 9 -6.20 4.83 1.09
CA HIS A 9 -5.53 3.78 0.32
C HIS A 9 -5.01 4.38 -0.98
N PHE A 10 -3.70 4.23 -1.24
CA PHE A 10 -3.09 4.75 -2.46
C PHE A 10 -3.55 3.99 -3.69
N ALA A 11 -3.95 4.75 -4.71
CA ALA A 11 -4.46 4.19 -5.96
C ALA A 11 -3.34 3.79 -6.93
N LYS A 12 -2.18 4.52 -6.88
CA LYS A 12 -1.10 4.43 -7.88
C LYS A 12 0.30 4.50 -7.23
N ALA A 13 0.45 4.02 -6.00
CA ALA A 13 1.72 4.11 -5.27
C ALA A 13 2.81 3.16 -5.82
N ASP A 14 2.42 2.19 -6.62
CA ASP A 14 3.27 1.20 -7.27
C ASP A 14 3.81 1.63 -8.64
N GLU A 15 3.31 2.73 -9.20
CA GLU A 15 3.86 3.32 -10.44
C GLU A 15 5.12 4.14 -10.16
N THR A 16 6.01 4.27 -11.14
CA THR A 16 7.22 5.11 -11.05
C THR A 16 6.87 6.57 -10.83
N ASP A 17 5.85 7.09 -11.54
CA ASP A 17 5.35 8.45 -11.35
C ASP A 17 4.51 8.55 -10.06
N LYS A 18 5.05 9.26 -9.08
CA LYS A 18 4.42 9.48 -7.78
C LYS A 18 3.53 10.73 -7.71
N ALA A 19 3.38 11.51 -8.79
CA ALA A 19 2.65 12.78 -8.76
C ALA A 19 1.22 12.64 -8.24
N TYR A 20 0.49 11.62 -8.71
CA TYR A 20 -0.88 11.37 -8.21
C TYR A 20 -0.90 10.95 -6.73
N THR A 21 0.06 10.14 -6.31
CA THR A 21 0.19 9.71 -4.91
C THR A 21 0.53 10.89 -4.00
N ASP A 22 1.38 11.82 -4.44
CA ASP A 22 1.69 13.04 -3.71
C ASP A 22 0.45 13.94 -3.54
N VAL A 23 -0.40 14.05 -4.57
CA VAL A 23 -1.70 14.74 -4.46
C VAL A 23 -2.60 14.04 -3.42
N GLN A 24 -2.64 12.70 -3.41
CA GLN A 24 -3.41 11.95 -2.40
C GLN A 24 -2.90 12.21 -0.98
N ILE A 25 -1.59 12.20 -0.78
CA ILE A 25 -0.96 12.52 0.52
C ILE A 25 -1.32 13.95 0.95
N GLY A 26 -1.25 14.91 0.04
CA GLY A 26 -1.63 16.31 0.30
C GLY A 26 -3.08 16.44 0.75
N LYS A 27 -4.02 15.81 0.04
CA LYS A 27 -5.45 15.81 0.41
C LYS A 27 -5.69 15.14 1.77
N TYR A 28 -5.02 14.03 2.04
CA TYR A 28 -5.12 13.35 3.32
C TYR A 28 -4.63 14.22 4.47
N ASN A 29 -3.46 14.83 4.33
CA ASN A 29 -2.91 15.73 5.34
C ASN A 29 -3.81 16.95 5.57
N TYR A 30 -4.32 17.57 4.50
CA TYR A 30 -5.27 18.67 4.61
C TYR A 30 -6.51 18.27 5.42
N MET A 31 -7.12 17.14 5.12
CA MET A 31 -8.29 16.66 5.85
C MET A 31 -7.98 16.36 7.32
N ARG A 32 -6.84 15.72 7.60
CA ARG A 32 -6.37 15.49 8.99
C ARG A 32 -6.25 16.81 9.77
N ASP A 33 -5.63 17.80 9.17
CA ASP A 33 -5.38 19.08 9.84
C ASP A 33 -6.67 19.89 10.04
N GLU A 34 -7.62 19.83 9.09
CA GLU A 34 -8.94 20.42 9.23
C GLU A 34 -9.78 19.76 10.33
N LEU A 35 -9.75 18.44 10.43
CA LEU A 35 -10.41 17.70 11.52
C LEU A 35 -9.81 18.07 12.87
N LYS A 36 -8.48 18.15 12.96
CA LYS A 36 -7.78 18.56 14.18
C LYS A 36 -8.17 19.96 14.63
N LYS A 37 -8.31 20.94 13.72
CA LYS A 37 -8.79 22.30 14.03
C LYS A 37 -10.20 22.30 14.62
N ARG A 38 -11.02 21.30 14.26
CA ARG A 38 -12.39 21.12 14.77
C ARG A 38 -12.46 20.26 16.04
N GLY A 39 -11.32 19.94 16.65
CA GLY A 39 -11.24 19.13 17.87
C GLY A 39 -11.38 17.62 17.65
N VAL A 40 -11.33 17.16 16.39
CA VAL A 40 -11.37 15.73 16.05
C VAL A 40 -9.96 15.22 15.76
N SER A 41 -9.50 14.26 16.54
CA SER A 41 -8.20 13.60 16.33
C SER A 41 -8.33 12.09 16.47
N PHE A 42 -7.37 11.39 15.91
CA PHE A 42 -7.33 9.93 15.93
C PHE A 42 -6.00 9.46 16.53
N PRO A 43 -6.00 8.35 17.29
CA PRO A 43 -4.75 7.80 17.83
C PRO A 43 -3.84 7.20 16.76
N ILE A 44 -4.38 6.79 15.60
CA ILE A 44 -3.63 6.11 14.52
C ILE A 44 -3.93 6.76 13.18
N TYR A 45 -2.88 7.16 12.47
CA TYR A 45 -2.94 7.64 11.08
C TYR A 45 -2.14 6.69 10.18
N HIS A 46 -2.70 6.30 9.02
CA HIS A 46 -1.99 5.41 8.12
C HIS A 46 -2.42 5.53 6.65
N CYS A 47 -1.44 5.45 5.75
CA CYS A 47 -1.67 5.57 4.31
C CYS A 47 -1.04 4.40 3.53
N SER A 48 0.16 3.96 3.92
CA SER A 48 0.97 3.03 3.12
C SER A 48 0.34 1.66 2.98
N ASN A 49 0.19 1.22 1.73
CA ASN A 49 0.08 -0.16 1.29
C ASN A 49 1.48 -0.72 1.00
N SER A 50 1.62 -1.91 0.41
CA SER A 50 2.91 -2.52 0.11
C SER A 50 3.83 -1.61 -0.73
N ALA A 51 3.30 -0.92 -1.74
CA ALA A 51 4.06 0.01 -2.55
C ALA A 51 4.52 1.25 -1.76
N GLY A 52 3.63 1.80 -0.93
CA GLY A 52 3.96 2.91 -0.05
C GLY A 52 5.07 2.56 0.96
N ILE A 53 5.05 1.35 1.50
CA ILE A 53 6.10 0.84 2.40
C ILE A 53 7.46 0.82 1.69
N ILE A 54 7.50 0.35 0.44
CA ILE A 54 8.72 0.20 -0.33
C ILE A 54 9.28 1.56 -0.74
N ASP A 55 8.45 2.46 -1.30
CA ASP A 55 8.93 3.63 -2.01
C ASP A 55 8.62 4.97 -1.34
N ILE A 56 7.67 5.03 -0.39
CA ILE A 56 7.15 6.32 0.10
C ILE A 56 7.22 6.37 1.64
N LYS A 57 8.41 6.29 2.19
CA LYS A 57 8.65 6.27 3.65
C LYS A 57 7.94 7.40 4.41
N LYS A 58 7.80 8.59 3.79
CA LYS A 58 7.08 9.73 4.40
C LYS A 58 5.60 9.47 4.68
N ALA A 59 5.01 8.43 4.04
CA ALA A 59 3.60 8.06 4.19
C ALA A 59 3.35 6.91 5.18
N ASN A 60 4.38 6.38 5.84
CA ASN A 60 4.23 5.23 6.75
C ASN A 60 3.50 5.61 8.05
N MET A 61 3.64 6.85 8.52
CA MET A 61 2.95 7.38 9.71
C MET A 61 3.01 6.43 10.92
N ASP A 62 1.86 6.20 11.60
CA ASP A 62 1.80 5.36 12.82
C ASP A 62 1.64 3.87 12.51
N LEU A 63 1.14 3.53 11.31
CA LEU A 63 0.86 2.14 10.91
C LEU A 63 0.99 1.98 9.40
N VAL A 64 1.39 0.78 8.97
CA VAL A 64 1.42 0.38 7.55
C VAL A 64 0.58 -0.88 7.33
N ARG A 65 0.10 -1.06 6.10
CA ARG A 65 -0.68 -2.22 5.70
C ARG A 65 0.08 -3.02 4.65
N ALA A 66 0.95 -3.90 5.10
CA ALA A 66 1.64 -4.84 4.25
C ALA A 66 0.66 -5.89 3.73
N GLY A 67 0.37 -5.88 2.45
CA GLY A 67 -0.47 -6.85 1.76
C GLY A 67 0.39 -7.85 1.00
N ILE A 68 0.52 -7.66 -0.32
CA ILE A 68 1.24 -8.59 -1.19
C ILE A 68 2.72 -8.80 -0.78
N SER A 69 3.34 -7.80 -0.17
CA SER A 69 4.73 -7.90 0.29
C SER A 69 4.93 -8.92 1.43
N ILE A 70 3.91 -9.27 2.20
CA ILE A 70 3.99 -10.34 3.21
C ILE A 70 4.26 -11.70 2.55
N TYR A 71 3.75 -11.90 1.34
CA TYR A 71 3.98 -13.12 0.56
C TYR A 71 5.30 -13.13 -0.20
N GLY A 72 6.12 -12.08 -0.02
CA GLY A 72 7.41 -11.96 -0.69
C GLY A 72 7.30 -11.49 -2.14
N LEU A 73 6.17 -10.90 -2.52
CA LEU A 73 5.90 -10.43 -3.88
C LEU A 73 5.88 -8.90 -3.93
N TYR A 74 6.36 -8.35 -5.03
CA TYR A 74 6.29 -6.92 -5.29
C TYR A 74 4.94 -6.53 -5.89
N PRO A 75 4.40 -5.34 -5.55
CA PRO A 75 3.10 -4.88 -6.07
C PRO A 75 3.12 -4.58 -7.58
N SER A 76 4.28 -4.21 -8.12
CA SER A 76 4.53 -4.05 -9.56
C SER A 76 6.02 -4.18 -9.86
N ASP A 77 6.40 -4.17 -11.15
CA ASP A 77 7.80 -4.12 -11.56
C ASP A 77 8.42 -2.73 -11.45
N GLU A 78 7.60 -1.70 -11.27
CA GLU A 78 8.02 -0.30 -11.20
C GLU A 78 8.49 0.13 -9.80
N VAL A 79 8.23 -0.65 -8.75
CA VAL A 79 8.72 -0.33 -7.40
C VAL A 79 10.22 -0.55 -7.28
N GLU A 80 10.88 0.25 -6.46
CA GLU A 80 12.33 0.16 -6.24
C GLU A 80 12.68 -1.04 -5.33
N LYS A 81 12.88 -2.20 -5.96
CA LYS A 81 13.06 -3.50 -5.28
C LYS A 81 14.24 -3.52 -4.30
N LYS A 82 15.27 -2.67 -4.53
CA LYS A 82 16.43 -2.60 -3.62
C LYS A 82 16.11 -1.98 -2.25
N ASN A 83 15.02 -1.19 -2.16
CA ASN A 83 14.63 -0.56 -0.90
C ASN A 83 14.18 -1.60 0.13
N VAL A 84 13.55 -2.69 -0.32
CA VAL A 84 13.09 -3.80 0.52
C VAL A 84 13.27 -5.11 -0.26
N PRO A 85 14.38 -5.84 -0.07
CA PRO A 85 14.60 -7.12 -0.74
C PRO A 85 13.62 -8.17 -0.19
N LEU A 86 12.68 -8.60 -1.02
CA LEU A 86 11.67 -9.59 -0.66
C LEU A 86 12.11 -10.98 -1.12
N ARG A 87 11.68 -12.01 -0.38
CA ARG A 87 11.80 -13.43 -0.77
C ARG A 87 10.40 -14.03 -0.83
N PRO A 88 10.05 -14.74 -1.93
CA PRO A 88 8.76 -15.42 -2.01
C PRO A 88 8.55 -16.37 -0.82
N ALA A 89 7.43 -16.21 -0.14
CA ALA A 89 7.01 -17.02 1.00
C ALA A 89 5.75 -17.85 0.69
N MET A 90 5.21 -17.73 -0.53
CA MET A 90 4.03 -18.45 -0.99
C MET A 90 4.25 -18.98 -2.40
N GLU A 91 3.84 -20.22 -2.64
CA GLU A 91 3.85 -20.88 -3.94
C GLU A 91 2.47 -21.48 -4.21
N LEU A 92 1.98 -21.35 -5.44
CA LEU A 92 0.79 -22.03 -5.91
C LEU A 92 1.20 -23.14 -6.86
N ILE A 93 0.95 -24.40 -6.47
CA ILE A 93 1.29 -25.59 -7.27
C ILE A 93 0.01 -26.21 -7.79
N SER A 94 0.00 -26.58 -9.08
CA SER A 94 -1.08 -27.32 -9.71
C SER A 94 -0.52 -28.32 -10.74
N HIS A 95 -1.30 -29.36 -11.03
CA HIS A 95 -0.97 -30.34 -12.04
C HIS A 95 -2.05 -30.38 -13.12
N VAL A 96 -1.63 -30.50 -14.38
CA VAL A 96 -2.58 -30.72 -15.49
C VAL A 96 -3.20 -32.10 -15.33
N SER A 97 -4.49 -32.16 -15.10
CA SER A 97 -5.25 -33.41 -14.95
C SER A 97 -5.85 -33.89 -16.26
N TYR A 98 -5.99 -33.03 -17.25
CA TYR A 98 -6.55 -33.33 -18.55
C TYR A 98 -6.12 -32.33 -19.62
N GLY A 99 -5.76 -32.82 -20.81
CA GLY A 99 -5.46 -32.01 -22.00
C GLY A 99 -6.22 -32.50 -23.22
N LYS A 100 -6.74 -31.57 -24.03
CA LYS A 100 -7.47 -31.89 -25.25
C LYS A 100 -7.08 -30.90 -26.36
N THR A 101 -6.77 -31.46 -27.56
CA THR A 101 -6.66 -30.65 -28.78
C THR A 101 -8.05 -30.47 -29.36
N VAL A 102 -8.41 -29.26 -29.67
CA VAL A 102 -9.65 -28.95 -30.39
C VAL A 102 -9.29 -28.46 -31.79
N PRO A 103 -10.08 -28.83 -32.84
CA PRO A 103 -9.85 -28.38 -34.20
C PRO A 103 -10.13 -26.88 -34.35
#